data_03f66c3a158a028bbb151e695766f359
#
_entry.id   03f66c3a158a028bbb151e695766f359
#
_cell.length_a   1.000
_cell.length_b   1.000
_cell.length_c   1.000
_cell.angle_alpha   90.00
_cell.angle_beta   90.00
_cell.angle_gamma   90.00
#
_symmetry.space_group_name_H-M   'P 1'
#
loop_
_entity.id
_entity.type
_entity.pdbx_description
1 polymer ?
#
loop_
_entity_poly.entity_id
_entity_poly.type
_entity_poly.pdbx_seq_one_letter_code
_entity_poly.pdbx_strand_id
1 'polypeptide(L)'
;MNQAGLQHLPPGQVEVEICRADELAQRRGLSAELDEMWSFVGKKGEPRWLWHAIDHISGTVLAYVFGRRQDTVFLQLKELLEPFGIRRFYTDGWGAYERHLDPMQHEVGKANTQKIESKHINLRTRIKRLVRRTICFSKTTTMHDLVIGLFINRYEFGVAI
;
A
#
# COMPACT_ATOMS: atom_id res chain seq x y z
N MET A 1 4.33 4.19 -21.79
CA MET A 1 4.34 4.29 -20.33
C MET A 1 3.78 5.65 -19.91
N ASN A 2 2.70 5.66 -19.17
CA ASN A 2 2.05 6.91 -18.80
C ASN A 2 2.37 7.25 -17.33
N GLN A 3 3.33 8.13 -17.11
CA GLN A 3 3.73 8.61 -15.79
C GLN A 3 3.01 9.91 -15.40
N ALA A 4 2.21 10.48 -16.29
CA ALA A 4 1.55 11.76 -16.06
C ALA A 4 0.61 11.73 -14.85
N GLY A 5 -0.09 10.60 -14.61
CA GLY A 5 -0.96 10.42 -13.46
C GLY A 5 -0.23 10.52 -12.13
N LEU A 6 0.98 9.98 -12.03
CA LEU A 6 1.78 9.99 -10.81
C LEU A 6 2.22 11.40 -10.39
N GLN A 7 2.44 12.29 -11.35
CA GLN A 7 2.91 13.65 -11.09
C GLN A 7 1.81 14.54 -10.48
N HIS A 8 0.56 14.20 -10.69
CA HIS A 8 -0.58 14.98 -10.22
C HIS A 8 -1.21 14.44 -8.95
N LEU A 9 -0.73 13.31 -8.46
CA LEU A 9 -1.25 12.73 -7.22
C LEU A 9 -0.74 13.48 -5.99
N PRO A 10 -1.59 13.64 -4.95
CA PRO A 10 -1.14 14.17 -3.67
C PRO A 10 -0.03 13.28 -3.07
N PRO A 11 0.90 13.85 -2.27
CA PRO A 11 1.84 13.05 -1.53
C PRO A 11 1.15 11.96 -0.72
N GLY A 12 1.66 10.74 -0.80
CA GLY A 12 1.09 9.59 -0.10
C GLY A 12 0.02 8.83 -0.89
N GLN A 13 -0.31 9.26 -2.11
CA GLN A 13 -1.15 8.51 -3.03
C GLN A 13 -0.38 8.22 -4.31
N VAL A 14 -0.42 6.97 -4.75
CA VAL A 14 0.24 6.53 -5.97
C VAL A 14 -0.68 5.60 -6.74
N GLU A 15 -0.88 5.91 -8.02
CA GLU A 15 -1.47 4.98 -8.97
C GLU A 15 -0.41 4.09 -9.58
N VAL A 16 -0.77 2.86 -9.86
CA VAL A 16 0.08 1.94 -10.61
C VAL A 16 0.09 2.35 -12.07
N GLU A 17 1.22 2.18 -12.73
CA GLU A 17 1.33 2.44 -14.16
C GLU A 17 0.29 1.65 -14.96
N ILE A 18 -0.37 2.32 -15.90
CA ILE A 18 -1.46 1.73 -16.67
C ILE A 18 -1.02 0.46 -17.42
N CYS A 19 0.17 0.48 -18.00
CA CYS A 19 0.70 -0.69 -18.71
C CYS A 19 0.87 -1.90 -17.78
N ARG A 20 1.26 -1.70 -16.53
CA ARG A 20 1.34 -2.75 -15.53
C ARG A 20 -0.04 -3.24 -15.12
N ALA A 21 -0.98 -2.33 -14.96
CA ALA A 21 -2.36 -2.67 -14.65
C ALA A 21 -2.96 -3.56 -15.74
N ASP A 22 -2.76 -3.21 -17.01
CA ASP A 22 -3.24 -3.99 -18.13
C ASP A 22 -2.60 -5.38 -18.19
N GLU A 23 -1.30 -5.46 -17.97
CA GLU A 23 -0.56 -6.71 -17.94
C GLU A 23 -1.03 -7.64 -16.82
N LEU A 24 -1.26 -7.09 -15.64
CA LEU A 24 -1.76 -7.84 -14.49
C LEU A 24 -3.24 -8.21 -14.65
N ALA A 25 -4.06 -7.32 -15.20
CA ALA A 25 -5.48 -7.56 -15.43
C ALA A 25 -5.75 -8.68 -16.44
N GLN A 26 -4.81 -8.95 -17.33
CA GLN A 26 -4.91 -10.09 -18.28
C GLN A 26 -4.76 -11.44 -17.58
N ARG A 27 -4.24 -11.48 -16.38
CA ARG A 27 -4.16 -12.71 -15.60
C ARG A 27 -5.55 -13.08 -15.08
N ARG A 28 -5.97 -14.30 -15.39
CA ARG A 28 -7.21 -14.85 -14.81
C ARG A 28 -7.01 -15.03 -13.30
N GLY A 29 -7.92 -14.47 -12.51
CA GLY A 29 -7.93 -14.66 -11.07
C GLY A 29 -6.85 -13.89 -10.34
N LEU A 30 -6.56 -12.64 -10.73
CA LEU A 30 -5.68 -11.75 -9.99
C LEU A 30 -6.13 -11.67 -8.53
N SER A 31 -5.22 -11.91 -7.62
CA SER A 31 -5.46 -11.83 -6.18
C SER A 31 -4.48 -10.87 -5.51
N ALA A 32 -4.94 -10.20 -4.48
CA ALA A 32 -4.16 -9.21 -3.75
C ALA A 32 -4.07 -9.55 -2.28
N GLU A 33 -2.92 -9.25 -1.67
CA GLU A 33 -2.76 -9.18 -0.23
C GLU A 33 -2.87 -7.73 0.21
N LEU A 34 -3.64 -7.47 1.27
CA LEU A 34 -3.84 -6.14 1.84
C LEU A 34 -3.39 -6.14 3.29
N ASP A 35 -2.68 -5.10 3.68
CA ASP A 35 -2.28 -4.90 5.07
C ASP A 35 -1.98 -3.42 5.32
N GLU A 36 -1.94 -3.03 6.59
CA GLU A 36 -1.57 -1.69 6.98
C GLU A 36 -0.39 -1.71 7.95
N MET A 37 0.52 -0.76 7.75
CA MET A 37 1.75 -0.65 8.54
C MET A 37 1.77 0.64 9.34
N TRP A 38 1.99 0.51 10.66
CA TRP A 38 2.08 1.63 11.57
C TRP A 38 3.42 2.37 11.45
N SER A 39 3.36 3.69 11.49
CA SER A 39 4.49 4.58 11.71
C SER A 39 4.04 5.80 12.50
N PHE A 40 4.91 6.76 12.74
CA PHE A 40 4.54 7.99 13.44
C PHE A 40 5.23 9.21 12.85
N VAL A 41 4.63 10.37 13.09
CA VAL A 41 5.17 11.68 12.69
C VAL A 41 5.31 12.56 13.93
N GLY A 42 6.52 13.08 14.15
CA GLY A 42 6.84 13.92 15.32
C GLY A 42 6.95 13.14 16.62
N LYS A 43 5.89 12.51 17.06
CA LYS A 43 5.85 11.71 18.29
C LYS A 43 4.99 10.47 18.10
N LYS A 44 5.23 9.44 18.90
CA LYS A 44 4.50 8.16 18.80
C LYS A 44 2.99 8.26 19.00
N GLY A 45 2.51 9.33 19.64
CA GLY A 45 1.08 9.61 19.76
C GLY A 45 0.43 10.15 18.49
N GLU A 46 1.21 10.44 17.45
CA GLU A 46 0.74 10.89 16.14
C GLU A 46 0.97 9.80 15.09
N PRO A 47 0.13 8.75 15.05
CA PRO A 47 0.32 7.63 14.13
C PRO A 47 0.05 8.05 12.68
N ARG A 48 0.83 7.47 11.78
CA ARG A 48 0.63 7.59 10.34
C ARG A 48 0.70 6.20 9.74
N TRP A 49 -0.41 5.72 9.20
CA TRP A 49 -0.51 4.37 8.65
C TRP A 49 -0.22 4.37 7.15
N LEU A 50 0.52 3.38 6.70
CA LEU A 50 0.69 3.05 5.29
C LEU A 50 -0.21 1.87 4.97
N TRP A 51 -1.21 2.09 4.16
CA TRP A 51 -2.09 1.08 3.62
C TRP A 51 -1.52 0.58 2.30
N HIS A 52 -1.43 -0.70 2.13
CA HIS A 52 -0.61 -1.29 1.08
C HIS A 52 -1.32 -2.49 0.46
N ALA A 53 -1.20 -2.63 -0.86
CA ALA A 53 -1.71 -3.77 -1.61
C ALA A 53 -0.64 -4.32 -2.53
N ILE A 54 -0.47 -5.64 -2.54
CA ILE A 54 0.46 -6.33 -3.43
C ILE A 54 -0.25 -7.46 -4.17
N ASP A 55 0.28 -7.82 -5.34
CA ASP A 55 -0.14 -9.03 -6.04
C ASP A 55 0.29 -10.27 -5.24
N HIS A 56 -0.66 -11.15 -4.95
CA HIS A 56 -0.42 -12.34 -4.14
C HIS A 56 0.61 -13.29 -4.77
N ILE A 57 0.64 -13.39 -6.08
CA ILE A 57 1.54 -14.31 -6.78
C ILE A 57 2.95 -13.72 -6.92
N SER A 58 3.07 -12.53 -7.47
CA SER A 58 4.36 -11.91 -7.78
C SER A 58 4.97 -11.11 -6.65
N GLY A 59 4.16 -10.66 -5.67
CA GLY A 59 4.58 -9.71 -4.65
C GLY A 59 4.76 -8.28 -5.15
N THR A 60 4.37 -7.99 -6.37
CA THR A 60 4.44 -6.65 -6.95
C THR A 60 3.48 -5.71 -6.23
N VAL A 61 3.95 -4.53 -5.87
CA VAL A 61 3.08 -3.49 -5.28
C VAL A 61 2.06 -3.04 -6.32
N LEU A 62 0.79 -3.06 -5.94
CA LEU A 62 -0.31 -2.61 -6.78
C LEU A 62 -0.66 -1.15 -6.48
N ALA A 63 -0.82 -0.82 -5.21
CA ALA A 63 -1.14 0.54 -4.76
C ALA A 63 -0.81 0.72 -3.28
N TYR A 64 -0.72 1.97 -2.85
CA TYR A 64 -0.61 2.32 -1.44
C TYR A 64 -1.22 3.70 -1.18
N VAL A 65 -1.66 3.92 0.07
CA VAL A 65 -2.11 5.22 0.55
C VAL A 65 -1.63 5.45 1.97
N PHE A 66 -1.42 6.70 2.33
CA PHE A 66 -1.14 7.10 3.71
C PHE A 66 -2.38 7.69 4.36
N GLY A 67 -2.55 7.44 5.63
CA GLY A 67 -3.66 8.03 6.36
C GLY A 67 -3.78 7.49 7.78
N ARG A 68 -4.94 7.69 8.36
CA ARG A 68 -5.31 7.11 9.64
C ARG A 68 -5.81 5.68 9.44
N ARG A 69 -5.89 4.91 10.51
CA ARG A 69 -6.49 3.58 10.49
C ARG A 69 -8.01 3.70 10.52
N GLN A 70 -8.57 4.14 9.41
CA GLN A 70 -10.00 4.41 9.25
C GLN A 70 -10.53 3.83 7.93
N ASP A 71 -11.80 3.51 7.91
CA ASP A 71 -12.49 2.97 6.74
C ASP A 71 -12.37 3.87 5.50
N THR A 72 -12.44 5.19 5.71
CA THR A 72 -12.32 6.18 4.60
C THR A 72 -10.98 6.07 3.87
N VAL A 73 -9.91 5.77 4.58
CA VAL A 73 -8.57 5.61 3.98
C VAL A 73 -8.50 4.28 3.22
N PHE A 74 -9.08 3.21 3.78
CA PHE A 74 -9.17 1.95 3.06
C PHE A 74 -9.98 2.08 1.77
N LEU A 75 -11.06 2.85 1.77
CA LEU A 75 -11.86 3.09 0.57
C LEU A 75 -11.07 3.81 -0.52
N GLN A 76 -10.14 4.70 -0.16
CA GLN A 76 -9.21 5.31 -1.12
C GLN A 76 -8.29 4.26 -1.76
N LEU A 77 -7.75 3.34 -0.97
CA LEU A 77 -6.95 2.23 -1.50
C LEU A 77 -7.78 1.34 -2.41
N LYS A 78 -8.99 0.99 -2.00
CA LYS A 78 -9.91 0.18 -2.79
C LYS A 78 -10.21 0.81 -4.15
N GLU A 79 -10.42 2.12 -4.19
CA GLU A 79 -10.63 2.86 -5.43
C GLU A 79 -9.43 2.75 -6.38
N LEU A 80 -8.20 2.86 -5.85
CA LEU A 80 -6.99 2.67 -6.64
C LEU A 80 -6.85 1.24 -7.18
N LEU A 81 -7.45 0.26 -6.53
CA LEU A 81 -7.39 -1.14 -6.94
C LEU A 81 -8.46 -1.54 -7.96
N GLU A 82 -9.49 -0.72 -8.17
CA GLU A 82 -10.59 -1.02 -9.11
C GLU A 82 -10.10 -1.37 -10.53
N PRO A 83 -9.11 -0.65 -11.13
CA PRO A 83 -8.65 -0.96 -12.48
C PRO A 83 -8.02 -2.35 -12.63
N PHE A 84 -7.60 -3.00 -11.55
CA PHE A 84 -6.96 -4.30 -11.59
C PHE A 84 -7.93 -5.47 -11.74
N GLY A 85 -9.22 -5.27 -11.48
CA GLY A 85 -10.21 -6.34 -11.53
C GLY A 85 -9.89 -7.50 -10.59
N ILE A 86 -9.47 -7.21 -9.37
CA ILE A 86 -9.04 -8.21 -8.40
C ILE A 86 -10.23 -9.09 -8.01
N ARG A 87 -10.03 -10.41 -8.05
CA ARG A 87 -11.06 -11.39 -7.74
C ARG A 87 -11.00 -11.91 -6.31
N ARG A 88 -9.83 -11.87 -5.68
CA ARG A 88 -9.66 -12.36 -4.31
C ARG A 88 -8.75 -11.44 -3.52
N PHE A 89 -9.18 -11.14 -2.30
CA PHE A 89 -8.44 -10.33 -1.36
C PHE A 89 -8.07 -11.16 -0.13
N TYR A 90 -6.80 -11.14 0.23
CA TYR A 90 -6.29 -11.78 1.45
C TYR A 90 -5.92 -10.70 2.46
N THR A 91 -6.44 -10.83 3.68
CA THR A 91 -6.22 -9.86 4.77
C THR A 91 -6.02 -10.57 6.11
N ASP A 92 -5.58 -9.80 7.10
CA ASP A 92 -5.43 -10.29 8.48
C ASP A 92 -6.74 -10.26 9.30
N GLY A 93 -7.82 -9.72 8.76
CA GLY A 93 -9.12 -9.68 9.42
C GLY A 93 -9.44 -8.40 10.16
N TRP A 94 -8.74 -7.31 9.89
CA TRP A 94 -9.17 -6.03 10.43
C TRP A 94 -10.56 -5.63 9.89
N GLY A 95 -11.42 -5.08 10.78
CA GLY A 95 -12.83 -4.92 10.49
C GLY A 95 -13.19 -4.06 9.27
N ALA A 96 -12.34 -3.10 8.85
CA ALA A 96 -12.59 -2.33 7.64
C ALA A 96 -12.61 -3.21 6.38
N TYR A 97 -11.74 -4.22 6.33
CA TYR A 97 -11.73 -5.15 5.22
C TYR A 97 -13.04 -5.94 5.15
N GLU A 98 -13.51 -6.43 6.28
CA GLU A 98 -14.77 -7.18 6.34
C GLU A 98 -15.99 -6.31 5.95
N ARG A 99 -16.00 -5.05 6.37
CA ARG A 99 -17.10 -4.13 6.08
C ARG A 99 -17.21 -3.73 4.62
N HIS A 100 -16.09 -3.64 3.91
CA HIS A 100 -16.03 -3.03 2.58
C HIS A 100 -15.61 -3.96 1.45
N LEU A 101 -15.18 -5.17 1.74
CA LEU A 101 -14.89 -6.20 0.75
C LEU A 101 -16.06 -7.16 0.62
N ASP A 102 -16.33 -7.60 -0.61
CA ASP A 102 -17.31 -8.65 -0.86
C ASP A 102 -16.87 -9.94 -0.15
N PRO A 103 -17.70 -10.52 0.74
CA PRO A 103 -17.34 -11.77 1.44
C PRO A 103 -16.99 -12.92 0.51
N MET A 104 -17.53 -12.95 -0.70
CA MET A 104 -17.22 -13.99 -1.70
C MET A 104 -15.82 -13.83 -2.27
N GLN A 105 -15.23 -12.65 -2.18
CA GLN A 105 -13.90 -12.33 -2.69
C GLN A 105 -12.85 -12.20 -1.57
N HIS A 106 -13.28 -12.19 -0.31
CA HIS A 106 -12.44 -11.89 0.83
C HIS A 106 -12.12 -13.15 1.62
N GLU A 107 -10.84 -13.40 1.84
CA GLU A 107 -10.34 -14.49 2.67
C GLU A 107 -9.45 -13.95 3.77
N VAL A 108 -9.82 -14.23 5.02
CA VAL A 108 -9.08 -13.80 6.20
C VAL A 108 -8.14 -14.90 6.65
N GLY A 109 -6.89 -14.56 6.94
CA GLY A 109 -5.95 -15.50 7.52
C GLY A 109 -4.49 -15.15 7.23
N LYS A 110 -3.64 -15.38 8.20
CA LYS A 110 -2.21 -15.07 8.12
C LYS A 110 -1.44 -15.89 7.08
N ALA A 111 -1.92 -17.08 6.75
CA ALA A 111 -1.23 -17.94 5.80
C ALA A 111 -1.08 -17.31 4.40
N ASN A 112 -2.01 -16.43 4.04
CA ASN A 112 -2.05 -15.80 2.72
C ASN A 112 -1.59 -14.33 2.71
N THR A 113 -1.07 -13.82 3.83
CA THR A 113 -0.56 -12.44 3.95
C THR A 113 0.94 -12.36 4.24
N GLN A 114 1.66 -13.46 4.06
CA GLN A 114 3.09 -13.53 4.38
C GLN A 114 3.94 -12.65 3.47
N LYS A 115 3.57 -12.51 2.20
CA LYS A 115 4.34 -11.68 1.26
C LYS A 115 4.25 -10.20 1.59
N ILE A 116 3.06 -9.71 1.94
CA ILE A 116 2.90 -8.31 2.33
C ILE A 116 3.58 -8.01 3.67
N GLU A 117 3.52 -8.94 4.62
CA GLU A 117 4.26 -8.82 5.87
C GLU A 117 5.78 -8.74 5.61
N SER A 118 6.31 -9.58 4.74
CA SER A 118 7.72 -9.54 4.32
C SER A 118 8.07 -8.22 3.64
N LYS A 119 7.16 -7.70 2.80
CA LYS A 119 7.32 -6.40 2.16
C LYS A 119 7.40 -5.28 3.20
N HIS A 120 6.55 -5.31 4.21
CA HIS A 120 6.58 -4.33 5.31
C HIS A 120 7.89 -4.38 6.11
N ILE A 121 8.40 -5.56 6.41
CA ILE A 121 9.70 -5.73 7.07
C ILE A 121 10.81 -5.13 6.22
N ASN A 122 10.79 -5.39 4.93
CA ASN A 122 11.76 -4.84 3.99
C ASN A 122 11.73 -3.31 3.94
N LEU A 123 10.54 -2.72 3.88
CA LEU A 123 10.38 -1.26 3.92
C LEU A 123 10.94 -0.66 5.23
N ARG A 124 10.64 -1.28 6.37
CA ARG A 124 11.17 -0.83 7.67
C ARG A 124 12.68 -0.93 7.75
N THR A 125 13.28 -1.95 7.15
CA THR A 125 14.72 -2.13 7.14
C THR A 125 15.41 -1.05 6.30
N ARG A 126 14.81 -0.64 5.19
CA ARG A 126 15.39 0.30 4.24
C ARG A 126 15.08 1.76 4.54
N ILE A 127 13.93 2.04 5.15
CA ILE A 127 13.46 3.40 5.38
C ILE A 127 13.44 3.68 6.89
N LYS A 128 14.41 4.46 7.36
CA LYS A 128 14.56 4.76 8.79
C LYS A 128 13.33 5.42 9.41
N ARG A 129 12.58 6.20 8.65
CA ARG A 129 11.36 6.88 9.11
C ARG A 129 10.22 5.92 9.43
N LEU A 130 10.28 4.67 8.97
CA LEU A 130 9.31 3.61 9.27
C LEU A 130 9.69 2.75 10.46
N VAL A 131 10.90 2.92 11.01
CA VAL A 131 11.36 2.15 12.17
C VAL A 131 10.67 2.64 13.43
N ARG A 132 10.17 1.70 14.26
CA ARG A 132 9.42 2.03 15.49
C ARG A 132 10.27 2.70 16.57
N ARG A 133 11.58 2.42 16.58
CA ARG A 133 12.55 3.03 17.50
C ARG A 133 13.64 3.70 16.66
N THR A 134 13.49 4.99 16.43
CA THR A 134 14.41 5.76 15.61
C THR A 134 14.49 7.19 16.10
N ILE A 135 15.68 7.80 15.93
CA ILE A 135 15.87 9.24 16.03
C ILE A 135 15.63 9.93 14.68
N CYS A 136 15.53 9.15 13.61
CA CYS A 136 15.29 9.64 12.25
C CYS A 136 13.82 9.69 11.90
N PHE A 137 12.96 10.07 12.85
CA PHE A 137 11.53 10.20 12.61
C PHE A 137 11.18 11.46 11.81
N SER A 138 10.05 11.39 11.12
CA SER A 138 9.54 12.54 10.37
C SER A 138 8.97 13.61 11.29
N LYS A 139 9.21 14.87 10.94
CA LYS A 139 8.69 16.02 11.71
C LYS A 139 7.34 16.51 11.21
N THR A 140 7.03 16.28 9.95
CA THR A 140 5.76 16.65 9.33
C THR A 140 5.17 15.51 8.54
N THR A 141 3.84 15.48 8.44
CA THR A 141 3.13 14.48 7.62
C THR A 141 3.52 14.57 6.16
N THR A 142 3.61 15.78 5.61
CA THR A 142 4.01 15.99 4.20
C THR A 142 5.38 15.41 3.92
N MET A 143 6.36 15.67 4.78
CA MET A 143 7.72 15.15 4.60
C MET A 143 7.76 13.63 4.75
N HIS A 144 7.01 13.09 5.69
CA HIS A 144 6.90 11.65 5.92
C HIS A 144 6.39 10.93 4.67
N ASP A 145 5.24 11.35 4.18
CA ASP A 145 4.61 10.76 3.01
C ASP A 145 5.48 10.93 1.75
N LEU A 146 6.09 12.11 1.58
CA LEU A 146 6.95 12.40 0.43
C LEU A 146 8.16 11.47 0.39
N VAL A 147 8.90 11.35 1.49
CA VAL A 147 10.12 10.54 1.53
C VAL A 147 9.81 9.06 1.29
N ILE A 148 8.79 8.53 1.96
CA ILE A 148 8.40 7.13 1.82
C ILE A 148 7.82 6.88 0.42
N GLY A 149 6.96 7.78 -0.04
CA GLY A 149 6.36 7.69 -1.38
C GLY A 149 7.40 7.73 -2.50
N LEU A 150 8.39 8.60 -2.42
CA LEU A 150 9.50 8.64 -3.37
C LEU A 150 10.28 7.32 -3.37
N PHE A 151 10.53 6.75 -2.21
CA PHE A 151 11.22 5.47 -2.11
C PHE A 151 10.41 4.36 -2.81
N ILE A 152 9.12 4.25 -2.51
CA ILE A 152 8.25 3.23 -3.10
C ILE A 152 8.14 3.43 -4.62
N ASN A 153 7.94 4.67 -5.07
CA ASN A 153 7.86 4.98 -6.49
C ASN A 153 9.11 4.56 -7.26
N ARG A 154 10.27 4.83 -6.68
CA ARG A 154 11.55 4.47 -7.32
C ARG A 154 11.79 2.98 -7.34
N TYR A 155 11.66 2.31 -6.20
CA TYR A 155 12.09 0.91 -6.06
C TYR A 155 11.02 -0.11 -6.43
N GLU A 156 9.75 0.24 -6.30
CA GLU A 156 8.65 -0.67 -6.61
C GLU A 156 8.04 -0.40 -8.00
N PHE A 157 7.91 0.86 -8.38
CA PHE A 157 7.33 1.23 -9.68
C PHE A 157 8.36 1.63 -10.73
N GLY A 158 9.62 1.80 -10.36
CA GLY A 158 10.68 2.18 -11.29
C GLY A 158 10.58 3.62 -11.82
N VAL A 159 9.88 4.49 -11.10
CA VAL A 159 9.74 5.90 -11.50
C VAL A 159 11.04 6.65 -11.23
N ALA A 160 11.54 7.38 -12.24
CA ALA A 160 12.71 8.26 -12.08
C ALA A 160 12.36 9.43 -11.16
N ILE A 161 13.29 9.76 -10.29
CA ILE A 161 13.17 10.86 -9.34
C ILE A 161 14.04 12.02 -9.79
#